data_ca92c8d885e1ca98c69db0d15dba8998
#
_entry.id   ca92c8d885e1ca98c69db0d15dba8998
#
_cell.length_a   1.000
_cell.length_b   1.000
_cell.length_c   1.000
_cell.angle_alpha   90.00
_cell.angle_beta   90.00
_cell.angle_gamma   90.00
#
_symmetry.space_group_name_H-M   'P 1'
#
loop_
_entity.id
_entity.type
_entity.pdbx_description
1 polymer ?
#
loop_
_entity_poly.entity_id
_entity_poly.type
_entity_poly.pdbx_seq_one_letter_code
_entity_poly.pdbx_strand_id
1 'polypeptide(L)'
;MVLAEQRLESFESDLQELIRITAEMGGLAENQIAGGIEALTRRDSKRARRLLATDTAIDLMHRAIEERAVESIAQRHPDTSALRYVIGILRIANWSASAIWRRISASA
;
A
#
# COMPACT_ATOMS: atom_id res chain seq x y z
N MET A 1 -11.47 -6.05 -31.46
CA MET A 1 -10.44 -4.98 -31.44
C MET A 1 -10.78 -3.87 -30.47
N VAL A 2 -11.94 -3.22 -30.61
CA VAL A 2 -12.37 -2.16 -29.71
C VAL A 2 -12.48 -2.61 -28.25
N LEU A 3 -12.97 -3.82 -28.02
CA LEU A 3 -13.09 -4.37 -26.67
C LEU A 3 -11.74 -4.64 -26.02
N ALA A 4 -10.74 -5.08 -26.80
CA ALA A 4 -9.39 -5.33 -26.28
C ALA A 4 -8.70 -4.02 -25.88
N GLU A 5 -8.85 -2.97 -26.70
CA GLU A 5 -8.31 -1.64 -26.40
C GLU A 5 -8.96 -1.04 -25.17
N GLN A 6 -10.29 -1.17 -25.04
CA GLN A 6 -11.02 -0.72 -23.86
C GLN A 6 -10.60 -1.45 -22.61
N ARG A 7 -10.32 -2.75 -22.69
CA ARG A 7 -9.81 -3.54 -21.57
C ARG A 7 -8.43 -3.05 -21.12
N LEU A 8 -7.56 -2.78 -22.10
CA LEU A 8 -6.21 -2.27 -21.80
C LEU A 8 -6.26 -0.90 -21.12
N GLU A 9 -7.06 0.02 -21.66
CA GLU A 9 -7.24 1.35 -21.08
C GLU A 9 -7.81 1.28 -19.67
N SER A 10 -8.81 0.43 -19.45
CA SER A 10 -9.40 0.23 -18.14
C SER A 10 -8.42 -0.39 -17.16
N PHE A 11 -7.60 -1.32 -17.62
CA PHE A 11 -6.56 -1.95 -16.80
C PHE A 11 -5.48 -0.93 -16.44
N GLU A 12 -5.04 -0.10 -17.37
CA GLU A 12 -4.09 0.97 -17.09
C GLU A 12 -4.62 1.97 -16.06
N SER A 13 -5.90 2.31 -16.16
CA SER A 13 -6.57 3.18 -15.19
C SER A 13 -6.57 2.53 -13.80
N ASP A 14 -6.87 1.24 -13.73
CA ASP A 14 -6.83 0.48 -12.48
C ASP A 14 -5.42 0.45 -11.89
N LEU A 15 -4.40 0.25 -12.74
CA LEU A 15 -2.99 0.27 -12.32
C LEU A 15 -2.59 1.62 -11.76
N GLN A 16 -2.98 2.72 -12.42
CA GLN A 16 -2.69 4.07 -11.94
C GLN A 16 -3.32 4.32 -10.57
N GLU A 17 -4.54 3.84 -10.35
CA GLU A 17 -5.21 3.96 -9.07
C GLU A 17 -4.50 3.14 -7.98
N LEU A 18 -4.06 1.92 -8.31
CA LEU A 18 -3.27 1.09 -7.40
C LEU A 18 -1.94 1.75 -7.03
N ILE A 19 -1.27 2.34 -8.01
CA ILE A 19 -0.02 3.07 -7.80
C ILE A 19 -0.25 4.28 -6.89
N ARG A 20 -1.33 5.02 -7.13
CA ARG A 20 -1.70 6.18 -6.31
C ARG A 20 -1.92 5.79 -4.85
N ILE A 21 -2.70 4.76 -4.61
CA ILE A 21 -2.99 4.27 -3.25
C ILE A 21 -1.72 3.76 -2.58
N THR A 22 -0.88 3.04 -3.32
CA THR A 22 0.39 2.51 -2.82
C THR A 22 1.34 3.64 -2.42
N ALA A 23 1.44 4.69 -3.25
CA ALA A 23 2.26 5.85 -2.96
C ALA A 23 1.76 6.61 -1.72
N GLU A 24 0.45 6.77 -1.60
CA GLU A 24 -0.18 7.40 -0.44
C GLU A 24 0.07 6.61 0.84
N MET A 25 -0.08 5.30 0.77
CA MET A 25 0.25 4.40 1.89
C MET A 25 1.72 4.47 2.27
N GLY A 26 2.60 4.53 1.27
CA GLY A 26 4.05 4.69 1.49
C GLY A 26 4.40 5.98 2.21
N GLY A 27 3.72 7.07 1.85
CA GLY A 27 3.87 8.36 2.53
C GLY A 27 3.44 8.30 4.00
N LEU A 28 2.32 7.65 4.28
CA LEU A 28 1.85 7.43 5.65
C LEU A 28 2.83 6.57 6.45
N ALA A 29 3.35 5.51 5.86
CA ALA A 29 4.32 4.64 6.51
C ALA A 29 5.62 5.38 6.83
N GLU A 30 6.10 6.22 5.91
CA GLU A 30 7.28 7.05 6.10
C GLU A 30 7.09 8.05 7.24
N ASN A 31 5.96 8.72 7.29
CA ASN A 31 5.61 9.64 8.38
C ASN A 31 5.49 8.91 9.71
N GLN A 32 4.96 7.70 9.70
CA GLN A 32 4.84 6.86 10.88
C GLN A 32 6.21 6.50 11.45
N ILE A 33 7.15 6.14 10.61
CA ILE A 33 8.52 5.82 11.02
C ILE A 33 9.19 7.04 11.64
N ALA A 34 9.15 8.17 10.93
CA ALA A 34 9.75 9.41 11.42
C ALA A 34 9.13 9.87 12.75
N GLY A 35 7.80 9.83 12.82
CA GLY A 35 7.07 10.19 14.04
C GLY A 35 7.34 9.23 15.19
N GLY A 36 7.49 7.93 14.89
CA GLY A 36 7.80 6.92 15.88
C GLY A 36 9.18 7.12 16.50
N ILE A 37 10.18 7.41 15.68
CA ILE A 37 11.52 7.70 16.16
C ILE A 37 11.51 8.94 17.06
N GLU A 38 10.82 9.98 16.66
CA GLU A 38 10.69 11.21 17.44
C GLU A 38 9.95 10.97 18.76
N ALA A 39 8.86 10.23 18.74
CA ALA A 39 8.11 9.88 19.94
C ALA A 39 8.96 9.07 20.93
N LEU A 40 9.74 8.12 20.43
CA LEU A 40 10.67 7.33 21.25
C LEU A 40 11.77 8.20 21.86
N THR A 41 12.34 9.10 21.06
CA THR A 41 13.40 10.01 21.52
C THR A 41 12.90 10.94 22.61
N ARG A 42 11.68 11.44 22.49
CA ARG A 42 11.06 12.36 23.45
C ARG A 42 10.26 11.68 24.55
N ARG A 43 10.12 10.35 24.49
CA ARG A 43 9.29 9.55 25.39
C ARG A 43 7.83 10.05 25.45
N ASP A 44 7.30 10.44 24.30
CA ASP A 44 5.94 10.94 24.15
C ASP A 44 4.96 9.79 23.89
N SER A 45 4.34 9.29 24.96
CA SER A 45 3.42 8.16 24.88
C SER A 45 2.11 8.50 24.17
N LYS A 46 1.65 9.74 24.23
CA LYS A 46 0.43 10.17 23.51
C LYS A 46 0.65 10.14 22.00
N ARG A 47 1.79 10.61 21.56
CA ARG A 47 2.17 10.60 20.15
C ARG A 47 2.35 9.17 19.64
N ALA A 48 2.96 8.31 20.44
CA ALA A 48 3.11 6.90 20.11
C ALA A 48 1.76 6.21 19.91
N ARG A 49 0.76 6.49 20.75
CA ARG A 49 -0.59 5.95 20.60
C ARG A 49 -1.27 6.45 19.33
N ARG A 50 -1.09 7.70 18.95
CA ARG A 50 -1.64 8.26 17.70
C ARG A 50 -1.03 7.58 16.49
N LEU A 51 0.23 7.25 16.55
CA LEU A 51 0.93 6.52 15.48
C LEU A 51 0.43 5.10 15.33
N LEU A 52 0.05 4.43 16.43
CA LEU A 52 -0.57 3.11 16.39
C LEU A 52 -1.93 3.15 15.67
N ALA A 53 -2.69 4.23 15.83
CA ALA A 53 -3.94 4.42 15.09
C ALA A 53 -3.68 4.57 13.59
N THR A 54 -2.59 5.19 13.18
CA THR A 54 -2.17 5.30 11.77
C THR A 54 -1.86 3.93 11.18
N ASP A 55 -1.33 3.00 11.97
CA ASP A 55 -1.06 1.62 11.53
C ASP A 55 -2.34 0.93 11.03
N THR A 56 -3.46 1.14 11.70
CA THR A 56 -4.75 0.62 11.24
C THR A 56 -5.14 1.19 9.88
N ALA A 57 -4.92 2.48 9.65
CA ALA A 57 -5.20 3.12 8.36
C ALA A 57 -4.34 2.52 7.25
N ILE A 58 -3.07 2.27 7.51
CA ILE A 58 -2.14 1.63 6.55
C ILE A 58 -2.62 0.22 6.23
N ASP A 59 -3.02 -0.57 7.22
CA ASP A 59 -3.54 -1.92 7.01
C ASP A 59 -4.81 -1.92 6.15
N LEU A 60 -5.71 -0.97 6.37
CA LEU A 60 -6.93 -0.83 5.56
C LEU A 60 -6.60 -0.46 4.12
N MET A 61 -5.64 0.42 3.90
CA MET A 61 -5.17 0.76 2.55
C MET A 61 -4.54 -0.44 1.85
N HIS A 62 -3.74 -1.22 2.58
CA HIS A 62 -3.12 -2.44 2.05
C HIS A 62 -4.19 -3.44 1.59
N ARG A 63 -5.22 -3.66 2.40
CA ARG A 63 -6.34 -4.53 2.02
C ARG A 63 -7.08 -4.01 0.80
N ALA A 64 -7.32 -2.70 0.71
CA ALA A 64 -7.97 -2.09 -0.43
C ALA A 64 -7.15 -2.31 -1.72
N ILE A 65 -5.83 -2.20 -1.64
CA ILE A 65 -4.94 -2.46 -2.77
C ILE A 65 -5.07 -3.92 -3.22
N GLU A 66 -5.03 -4.87 -2.29
CA GLU A 66 -5.17 -6.30 -2.61
C GLU A 66 -6.53 -6.60 -3.25
N GLU A 67 -7.62 -6.10 -2.67
CA GLU A 67 -8.97 -6.33 -3.18
C GLU A 67 -9.15 -5.75 -4.58
N ARG A 68 -8.68 -4.54 -4.81
CA ARG A 68 -8.76 -3.90 -6.13
C ARG A 68 -7.89 -4.62 -7.16
N ALA A 69 -6.72 -5.10 -6.76
CA ALA A 69 -5.85 -5.88 -7.64
C ALA A 69 -6.51 -7.18 -8.09
N VAL A 70 -7.10 -7.93 -7.15
CA VAL A 70 -7.82 -9.17 -7.45
C VAL A 70 -9.02 -8.90 -8.35
N GLU A 71 -9.80 -7.88 -8.05
CA GLU A 71 -10.96 -7.48 -8.83
C GLU A 71 -10.57 -7.09 -10.27
N SER A 72 -9.51 -6.31 -10.42
CA SER A 72 -8.99 -5.89 -11.72
C SER A 72 -8.54 -7.09 -12.55
N ILE A 73 -7.81 -8.02 -11.95
CA ILE A 73 -7.36 -9.25 -12.62
C ILE A 73 -8.56 -10.07 -13.07
N ALA A 74 -9.56 -10.23 -12.20
CA ALA A 74 -10.76 -11.02 -12.51
C ALA A 74 -11.60 -10.41 -13.63
N GLN A 75 -11.70 -9.08 -13.69
CA GLN A 75 -12.52 -8.37 -14.68
C GLN A 75 -11.81 -8.12 -16.00
N ARG A 76 -10.53 -7.82 -15.97
CA ARG A 76 -9.77 -7.35 -17.14
C ARG A 76 -8.96 -8.44 -17.84
N HIS A 77 -8.73 -9.55 -17.18
CA HIS A 77 -7.91 -10.67 -17.71
C HIS A 77 -6.59 -10.20 -18.33
N PRO A 78 -5.73 -9.53 -17.56
CA PRO A 78 -4.48 -8.99 -18.08
C PRO A 78 -3.53 -10.09 -18.56
N ASP A 79 -2.64 -9.75 -19.49
CA ASP A 79 -1.59 -10.67 -19.94
C ASP A 79 -0.51 -10.83 -18.86
N THR A 80 0.47 -11.68 -19.14
CA THR A 80 1.55 -12.00 -18.21
C THR A 80 2.37 -10.76 -17.82
N SER A 81 2.64 -9.88 -18.79
CA SER A 81 3.39 -8.64 -18.53
C SER A 81 2.64 -7.71 -17.57
N ALA A 82 1.35 -7.53 -17.82
CA ALA A 82 0.49 -6.71 -16.97
C ALA A 82 0.35 -7.31 -15.57
N LEU A 83 0.23 -8.64 -15.47
CA LEU A 83 0.21 -9.32 -14.18
C LEU A 83 1.48 -9.08 -13.36
N ARG A 84 2.63 -9.03 -14.00
CA ARG A 84 3.90 -8.75 -13.32
C ARG A 84 3.91 -7.36 -12.67
N TYR A 85 3.32 -6.36 -13.34
CA TYR A 85 3.17 -5.02 -12.76
C TYR A 85 2.31 -5.07 -11.49
N VAL A 86 1.18 -5.78 -11.54
CA VAL A 86 0.31 -5.92 -10.37
C VAL A 86 1.04 -6.61 -9.23
N ILE A 87 1.75 -7.69 -9.51
CA ILE A 87 2.55 -8.42 -8.51
C ILE A 87 3.61 -7.48 -7.90
N GLY A 88 4.28 -6.68 -8.73
CA GLY A 88 5.25 -5.70 -8.26
C GLY A 88 4.65 -4.68 -7.32
N ILE A 89 3.48 -4.13 -7.67
CA ILE A 89 2.75 -3.18 -6.82
C ILE A 89 2.37 -3.83 -5.49
N LEU A 90 1.86 -5.06 -5.52
CA LEU A 90 1.48 -5.80 -4.31
C LEU A 90 2.67 -6.06 -3.39
N ARG A 91 3.83 -6.35 -3.95
CA ARG A 91 5.05 -6.55 -3.18
C ARG A 91 5.50 -5.25 -2.50
N ILE A 92 5.46 -4.14 -3.22
CA ILE A 92 5.78 -2.81 -2.67
C ILE A 92 4.80 -2.46 -1.56
N ALA A 93 3.51 -2.66 -1.80
CA ALA A 93 2.45 -2.39 -0.83
C ALA A 93 2.64 -3.23 0.44
N ASN A 94 2.91 -4.52 0.29
CA ASN A 94 3.15 -5.41 1.41
C ASN A 94 4.38 -4.99 2.21
N TRP A 95 5.46 -4.62 1.53
CA TRP A 95 6.67 -4.14 2.18
C TRP A 95 6.42 -2.86 2.97
N SER A 96 5.73 -1.90 2.37
CA SER A 96 5.38 -0.62 3.02
C SER A 96 4.48 -0.82 4.25
N ALA A 97 3.52 -1.73 4.16
CA ALA A 97 2.56 -1.98 5.24
C ALA A 97 3.14 -2.77 6.41
N SER A 98 4.09 -3.68 6.15
CA SER A 98 4.43 -4.68 7.15
C SER A 98 5.77 -4.49 7.85
N ALA A 99 6.72 -3.83 7.21
CA ALA A 99 8.06 -4.26 7.54
C ALA A 99 8.74 -3.48 8.66
N ILE A 100 8.94 -2.20 8.48
CA ILE A 100 9.92 -1.51 9.32
C ILE A 100 9.31 -1.11 10.66
N TRP A 101 8.08 -0.61 10.64
CA TRP A 101 7.43 -0.14 11.86
C TRP A 101 7.17 -1.27 12.85
N ARG A 102 6.69 -2.43 12.36
CA ARG A 102 6.44 -3.58 13.23
C ARG A 102 7.72 -4.07 13.90
N ARG A 103 8.83 -4.05 13.17
CA ARG A 103 10.13 -4.41 13.73
C ARG A 103 10.61 -3.39 14.75
N ILE A 104 10.46 -2.11 14.47
CA ILE A 104 10.83 -1.03 15.39
C ILE A 104 9.98 -1.09 16.65
N SER A 105 8.66 -1.23 16.52
CA SER A 105 7.76 -1.29 17.66
C SER A 105 7.95 -2.57 18.50
N ALA A 106 8.29 -3.66 17.86
CA ALA A 106 8.62 -4.90 18.57
C ALA A 106 9.95 -4.81 19.33
N SER A 107 10.88 -3.99 18.86
CA SER A 107 12.18 -3.77 19.49
C SER A 107 12.13 -2.80 20.66
N ALA A 108 11.11 -1.97 20.69
CA ALA A 108 10.90 -0.99 21.75
C ALA A 108 10.13 -1.60 22.91
#